data_c0308ce0f2965a1ee1cd170048b74362
#
_entry.id   c0308ce0f2965a1ee1cd170048b74362
#
_cell.length_a   1.000
_cell.length_b   1.000
_cell.length_c   1.000
_cell.angle_alpha   90.00
_cell.angle_beta   90.00
_cell.angle_gamma   90.00
#
_symmetry.space_group_name_H-M   'P 1'
#
loop_
_entity.id
_entity.type
_entity.pdbx_description
1 polymer ?
#
loop_
_entity_poly.entity_id
_entity_poly.type
_entity_poly.pdbx_seq_one_letter_code
_entity_poly.pdbx_strand_id
1 'polypeptide(L)'
;EAKLAGDDVYWLNILGIMEYLTSGITSNFDMYIQQKNSIAATVDTGFRTVLTSGLNNFVDSPEILEEMYNYVNKLSDRTSYLLGFHAEYTTGGPLLESVAKLAEKYHSPVWTHNAETKSEVEGCKERWGLTPTQLMERLGMFQYGGGGYHCIWMEDRDFEIFRDRKLTAVTNPSSNLKLASGICPLKRFYDNGINLAIGTDGPASNNCLDMFREMFLTTGLSKVREMDAAGIPADAILYMATAGGAHAMQLTDCDRLAAGKKADLVMIDLHQPNMQPENN
;
A
#
# COMPACT_ATOMS: atom_id res chain seq x y z
N GLU A 1 5.58 -12.36 15.15
CA GLU A 1 6.04 -10.98 15.45
C GLU A 1 6.47 -10.80 16.91
N ALA A 2 5.68 -11.22 17.90
CA ALA A 2 6.00 -11.05 19.33
C ALA A 2 7.37 -11.59 19.80
N LYS A 3 8.04 -12.39 18.99
CA LYS A 3 9.39 -12.94 19.28
C LYS A 3 10.51 -12.17 18.57
N LEU A 4 10.19 -11.23 17.70
CA LEU A 4 11.20 -10.44 17.00
C LEU A 4 11.71 -9.32 17.91
N ALA A 5 13.01 -9.22 18.08
CA ALA A 5 13.68 -8.14 18.78
C ALA A 5 14.22 -7.09 17.79
N GLY A 6 14.65 -5.93 18.27
CA GLY A 6 15.08 -4.81 17.43
C GLY A 6 16.06 -5.16 16.32
N ASP A 7 17.15 -5.87 16.64
CA ASP A 7 18.17 -6.27 15.65
C ASP A 7 17.62 -7.26 14.63
N ASP A 8 16.68 -8.14 15.01
CA ASP A 8 16.03 -9.05 14.06
C ASP A 8 15.28 -8.27 12.98
N VAL A 9 14.53 -7.25 13.38
CA VAL A 9 13.75 -6.41 12.45
C VAL A 9 14.66 -5.66 11.50
N TYR A 10 15.77 -5.12 11.98
CA TYR A 10 16.77 -4.47 11.14
C TYR A 10 17.30 -5.43 10.05
N TRP A 11 17.78 -6.61 10.42
CA TRP A 11 18.36 -7.57 9.47
C TRP A 11 17.32 -8.17 8.53
N LEU A 12 16.08 -8.38 8.99
CA LEU A 12 14.99 -8.85 8.14
C LEU A 12 14.57 -7.78 7.11
N ASN A 13 14.62 -6.50 7.47
CA ASN A 13 14.43 -5.41 6.51
C ASN A 13 15.54 -5.36 5.46
N ILE A 14 16.81 -5.52 5.86
CA ILE A 14 17.93 -5.62 4.91
C ILE A 14 17.69 -6.77 3.92
N LEU A 15 17.30 -7.95 4.41
CA LEU A 15 16.99 -9.10 3.56
C LEU A 15 15.82 -8.80 2.62
N GLY A 16 14.75 -8.18 3.12
CA GLY A 16 13.61 -7.76 2.30
C GLY A 16 14.00 -6.75 1.21
N ILE A 17 14.86 -5.78 1.54
CA ILE A 17 15.38 -4.80 0.56
C ILE A 17 16.22 -5.50 -0.53
N MET A 18 17.04 -6.49 -0.17
CA MET A 18 17.78 -7.27 -1.16
C MET A 18 16.83 -8.02 -2.11
N GLU A 19 15.76 -8.61 -1.60
CA GLU A 19 14.72 -9.25 -2.41
C GLU A 19 13.99 -8.25 -3.31
N TYR A 20 13.61 -7.08 -2.80
CA TYR A 20 13.03 -5.99 -3.59
C TYR A 20 13.90 -5.61 -4.79
N LEU A 21 15.19 -5.35 -4.55
CA LEU A 21 16.11 -4.90 -5.60
C LEU A 21 16.31 -5.98 -6.69
N THR A 22 16.25 -7.26 -6.34
CA THR A 22 16.38 -8.36 -7.31
C THR A 22 15.08 -8.71 -8.03
N SER A 23 13.94 -8.16 -7.56
CA SER A 23 12.59 -8.46 -8.05
C SER A 23 11.90 -7.25 -8.70
N GLY A 24 12.67 -6.22 -9.06
CA GLY A 24 12.19 -5.06 -9.81
C GLY A 24 11.47 -4.00 -8.97
N ILE A 25 11.70 -3.97 -7.65
CA ILE A 25 11.11 -2.98 -6.74
C ILE A 25 12.19 -1.97 -6.33
N THR A 26 11.98 -0.69 -6.65
CA THR A 26 12.91 0.41 -6.37
C THR A 26 12.52 1.23 -5.16
N SER A 27 11.29 1.10 -4.70
CA SER A 27 10.76 1.76 -3.50
C SER A 27 9.61 0.96 -2.90
N ASN A 28 9.41 1.07 -1.58
CA ASN A 28 8.30 0.43 -0.89
C ASN A 28 7.50 1.42 -0.04
N PHE A 29 6.26 1.02 0.27
CA PHE A 29 5.41 1.65 1.26
C PHE A 29 5.27 0.67 2.42
N ASP A 30 5.97 0.94 3.51
CA ASP A 30 6.13 0.02 4.64
C ASP A 30 5.23 0.43 5.82
N MET A 31 4.28 -0.43 6.15
CA MET A 31 3.46 -0.31 7.36
C MET A 31 3.94 -1.34 8.39
N TYR A 32 4.69 -0.90 9.40
CA TYR A 32 5.18 -1.80 10.44
C TYR A 32 5.17 -1.17 11.85
N ILE A 33 5.23 -2.02 12.88
CA ILE A 33 5.14 -1.62 14.29
C ILE A 33 6.49 -1.27 14.93
N GLN A 34 7.61 -1.77 14.42
CA GLN A 34 8.97 -1.50 14.91
C GLN A 34 9.72 -0.53 13.99
N GLN A 35 9.16 0.65 13.80
CA GLN A 35 9.55 1.60 12.75
C GLN A 35 11.00 2.06 12.84
N LYS A 36 11.57 2.25 14.04
CA LYS A 36 12.96 2.74 14.22
C LYS A 36 14.00 1.80 13.59
N ASN A 37 13.77 0.50 13.66
CA ASN A 37 14.64 -0.51 13.06
C ASN A 37 14.51 -0.57 11.54
N SER A 38 13.28 -0.47 11.02
CA SER A 38 13.02 -0.35 9.58
C SER A 38 13.67 0.90 9.00
N ILE A 39 13.58 2.04 9.71
CA ILE A 39 14.22 3.30 9.31
C ILE A 39 15.74 3.15 9.25
N ALA A 40 16.37 2.55 10.26
CA ALA A 40 17.82 2.32 10.28
C ALA A 40 18.26 1.50 9.07
N ALA A 41 17.59 0.38 8.78
CA ALA A 41 17.87 -0.45 7.61
C ALA A 41 17.72 0.32 6.29
N THR A 42 16.68 1.14 6.16
CA THR A 42 16.45 1.99 4.99
C THR A 42 17.56 3.02 4.78
N VAL A 43 17.97 3.70 5.86
CA VAL A 43 19.05 4.71 5.81
C VAL A 43 20.38 4.07 5.42
N ASP A 44 20.73 2.95 6.05
CA ASP A 44 22.01 2.26 5.83
C ASP A 44 22.13 1.67 4.42
N THR A 45 21.03 1.15 3.85
CA THR A 45 21.00 0.62 2.48
C THR A 45 20.82 1.71 1.42
N GLY A 46 20.32 2.88 1.80
CA GLY A 46 19.93 3.92 0.85
C GLY A 46 18.73 3.56 -0.02
N PHE A 47 17.94 2.54 0.33
CA PHE A 47 16.71 2.18 -0.35
C PHE A 47 15.64 3.24 -0.12
N ARG A 48 14.77 3.48 -1.11
CA ARG A 48 13.69 4.47 -0.96
C ARG A 48 12.48 3.85 -0.27
N THR A 49 12.09 4.39 0.88
CA THR A 49 10.95 3.90 1.66
C THR A 49 10.03 5.03 2.09
N VAL A 50 8.75 4.83 1.88
CA VAL A 50 7.68 5.59 2.54
C VAL A 50 7.18 4.73 3.70
N LEU A 51 7.25 5.26 4.91
CA LEU A 51 6.79 4.55 6.09
C LEU A 51 5.42 5.04 6.54
N THR A 52 4.71 4.18 7.23
CA THR A 52 3.48 4.52 7.96
C THR A 52 3.33 3.63 9.19
N SER A 53 2.51 4.04 10.14
CA SER A 53 2.26 3.25 11.35
C SER A 53 1.22 2.15 11.14
N GLY A 54 1.44 1.02 11.78
CA GLY A 54 0.42 0.01 12.05
C GLY A 54 -0.34 0.27 13.36
N LEU A 55 -0.50 1.55 13.76
CA LEU A 55 -1.21 1.95 14.97
C LEU A 55 -2.52 1.17 15.16
N ASN A 56 -2.69 0.61 16.35
CA ASN A 56 -3.91 -0.10 16.75
C ASN A 56 -4.03 -0.10 18.27
N ASN A 57 -5.05 -0.75 18.83
CA ASN A 57 -5.31 -0.77 20.28
C ASN A 57 -4.20 -1.39 21.14
N PHE A 58 -3.22 -2.05 20.54
CA PHE A 58 -2.18 -2.82 21.25
C PHE A 58 -0.79 -2.29 21.05
N VAL A 59 -0.54 -1.54 19.97
CA VAL A 59 0.77 -1.04 19.57
C VAL A 59 0.69 0.38 19.05
N ASP A 60 1.74 1.13 19.33
CA ASP A 60 1.89 2.56 19.05
C ASP A 60 0.86 3.43 19.80
N SER A 61 0.97 4.73 19.63
CA SER A 61 0.03 5.73 20.14
C SER A 61 -0.01 6.91 19.16
N PRO A 62 -1.01 7.80 19.26
CA PRO A 62 -1.05 9.00 18.45
C PRO A 62 0.20 9.88 18.61
N GLU A 63 0.79 9.91 19.81
CA GLU A 63 2.02 10.67 20.09
C GLU A 63 3.22 10.06 19.38
N ILE A 64 3.35 8.72 19.37
CA ILE A 64 4.40 8.02 18.62
C ILE A 64 4.22 8.23 17.11
N LEU A 65 2.99 8.12 16.62
CA LEU A 65 2.65 8.39 15.21
C LEU A 65 3.09 9.83 14.82
N GLU A 66 2.81 10.80 15.66
CA GLU A 66 3.21 12.20 15.44
C GLU A 66 4.72 12.42 15.55
N GLU A 67 5.38 11.80 16.52
CA GLU A 67 6.84 11.83 16.67
C GLU A 67 7.51 11.30 15.41
N MET A 68 7.08 10.12 14.94
CA MET A 68 7.63 9.47 13.75
C MET A 68 7.38 10.28 12.48
N TYR A 69 6.19 10.86 12.32
CA TYR A 69 5.88 11.76 11.20
C TYR A 69 6.85 12.95 11.15
N ASN A 70 7.10 13.58 12.28
CA ASN A 70 7.99 14.74 12.37
C ASN A 70 9.48 14.38 12.22
N TYR A 71 9.87 13.19 12.63
CA TYR A 71 11.25 12.72 12.57
C TYR A 71 11.63 12.24 11.16
N VAL A 72 10.88 11.30 10.60
CA VAL A 72 11.24 10.63 9.35
C VAL A 72 11.19 11.58 8.15
N ASN A 73 10.21 12.48 8.09
CA ASN A 73 10.10 13.47 7.02
C ASN A 73 11.23 14.51 6.97
N LYS A 74 12.13 14.51 7.96
CA LYS A 74 13.32 15.39 8.01
C LYS A 74 14.64 14.61 7.91
N LEU A 75 14.58 13.28 7.84
CA LEU A 75 15.74 12.44 8.03
C LEU A 75 16.60 12.33 6.75
N SER A 76 15.97 12.10 5.61
CA SER A 76 16.65 11.82 4.35
C SER A 76 15.73 12.15 3.17
N ASP A 77 16.32 12.39 1.99
CA ASP A 77 15.57 12.54 0.72
C ASP A 77 15.04 11.21 0.16
N ARG A 78 15.37 10.08 0.80
CA ARG A 78 14.92 8.74 0.45
C ARG A 78 13.91 8.15 1.44
N THR A 79 13.66 8.84 2.53
CA THR A 79 12.67 8.44 3.54
C THR A 79 11.57 9.47 3.64
N SER A 80 10.33 9.02 3.69
CA SER A 80 9.19 9.86 4.01
C SER A 80 8.20 9.09 4.88
N TYR A 81 7.27 9.80 5.48
CA TYR A 81 6.29 9.24 6.38
C TYR A 81 4.90 9.80 6.07
N LEU A 82 3.94 8.93 5.90
CA LEU A 82 2.53 9.27 5.77
C LEU A 82 1.76 8.76 6.99
N LEU A 83 0.67 9.41 7.33
CA LEU A 83 -0.17 8.97 8.44
C LEU A 83 -0.89 7.68 8.09
N GLY A 84 -1.06 6.81 9.08
CA GLY A 84 -1.81 5.58 8.90
C GLY A 84 -2.08 4.86 10.20
N PHE A 85 -2.90 3.84 10.11
CA PHE A 85 -3.23 2.92 11.19
C PHE A 85 -3.53 1.54 10.60
N HIS A 86 -3.51 0.50 11.42
CA HIS A 86 -3.61 -0.86 10.91
C HIS A 86 -4.93 -1.11 10.16
N ALA A 87 -6.05 -1.17 10.86
CA ALA A 87 -7.37 -1.42 10.27
C ALA A 87 -8.48 -0.98 11.23
N GLU A 88 -9.70 -0.78 10.73
CA GLU A 88 -10.83 -0.34 11.56
C GLU A 88 -11.09 -1.30 12.73
N TYR A 89 -11.11 -2.61 12.48
CA TYR A 89 -11.45 -3.61 13.49
C TYR A 89 -10.41 -3.80 14.60
N THR A 90 -9.21 -3.28 14.42
CA THR A 90 -8.13 -3.29 15.42
C THR A 90 -7.93 -1.95 16.12
N THR A 91 -8.65 -0.90 15.68
CA THR A 91 -8.41 0.47 16.14
C THR A 91 -9.70 1.08 16.67
N GLY A 92 -9.74 1.34 17.98
CA GLY A 92 -10.93 1.88 18.66
C GLY A 92 -11.25 3.33 18.26
N GLY A 93 -12.51 3.73 18.43
CA GLY A 93 -13.00 5.06 18.04
C GLY A 93 -12.14 6.24 18.50
N PRO A 94 -11.68 6.32 19.77
CA PRO A 94 -10.80 7.40 20.21
C PRO A 94 -9.47 7.49 19.47
N LEU A 95 -8.87 6.34 19.08
CA LEU A 95 -7.65 6.33 18.27
C LEU A 95 -7.93 6.77 16.85
N LEU A 96 -9.02 6.32 16.23
CA LEU A 96 -9.44 6.76 14.89
C LEU A 96 -9.66 8.28 14.86
N GLU A 97 -10.32 8.85 15.87
CA GLU A 97 -10.47 10.31 15.99
C GLU A 97 -9.14 11.04 16.14
N SER A 98 -8.18 10.44 16.84
CA SER A 98 -6.83 11.02 16.99
C SER A 98 -6.07 11.02 15.68
N VAL A 99 -6.15 9.95 14.87
CA VAL A 99 -5.57 9.92 13.53
C VAL A 99 -6.21 10.98 12.63
N ALA A 100 -7.54 11.16 12.68
CA ALA A 100 -8.25 12.19 11.93
C ALA A 100 -7.76 13.61 12.31
N LYS A 101 -7.54 13.88 13.61
CA LYS A 101 -6.98 15.15 14.09
C LYS A 101 -5.55 15.39 13.61
N LEU A 102 -4.72 14.34 13.54
CA LEU A 102 -3.37 14.46 12.99
C LEU A 102 -3.41 14.70 11.48
N ALA A 103 -4.32 14.05 10.76
CA ALA A 103 -4.52 14.30 9.33
C ALA A 103 -4.89 15.77 9.05
N GLU A 104 -5.82 16.32 9.83
CA GLU A 104 -6.19 17.74 9.78
C GLU A 104 -5.00 18.66 10.13
N LYS A 105 -4.27 18.36 11.21
CA LYS A 105 -3.13 19.15 11.67
C LYS A 105 -2.00 19.26 10.64
N TYR A 106 -1.70 18.13 9.97
CA TYR A 106 -0.57 18.04 9.04
C TYR A 106 -0.97 18.13 7.57
N HIS A 107 -2.27 18.24 7.26
CA HIS A 107 -2.80 18.14 5.90
C HIS A 107 -2.24 16.89 5.17
N SER A 108 -2.15 15.79 5.89
CA SER A 108 -1.52 14.55 5.45
C SER A 108 -2.55 13.52 5.03
N PRO A 109 -2.30 12.78 3.94
CA PRO A 109 -3.11 11.62 3.59
C PRO A 109 -3.04 10.54 4.67
N VAL A 110 -4.09 9.69 4.73
CA VAL A 110 -4.19 8.57 5.68
C VAL A 110 -4.28 7.25 4.94
N TRP A 111 -3.57 6.24 5.46
CA TRP A 111 -3.50 4.90 4.89
C TRP A 111 -3.89 3.83 5.91
N THR A 112 -4.60 2.79 5.44
CA THR A 112 -5.07 1.69 6.29
C THR A 112 -5.37 0.44 5.46
N HIS A 113 -5.35 -0.74 6.07
CA HIS A 113 -6.01 -1.90 5.47
C HIS A 113 -7.52 -1.62 5.45
N ASN A 114 -8.13 -1.81 4.30
CA ASN A 114 -9.49 -1.33 4.06
C ASN A 114 -10.32 -2.35 3.30
N ALA A 115 -11.38 -2.81 3.93
CA ALA A 115 -12.33 -3.76 3.35
C ALA A 115 -11.64 -5.01 2.77
N GLU A 116 -10.66 -5.55 3.50
CA GLU A 116 -9.91 -6.73 3.08
C GLU A 116 -10.78 -7.97 3.13
N THR A 117 -11.48 -8.18 4.26
CA THR A 117 -12.32 -9.36 4.45
C THR A 117 -13.80 -9.00 4.59
N LYS A 118 -14.66 -9.97 4.23
CA LYS A 118 -16.10 -9.80 4.39
C LYS A 118 -16.49 -9.57 5.85
N SER A 119 -15.86 -10.29 6.78
CA SER A 119 -16.10 -10.15 8.22
C SER A 119 -15.69 -8.77 8.77
N GLU A 120 -14.63 -8.16 8.23
CA GLU A 120 -14.27 -6.78 8.57
C GLU A 120 -15.39 -5.80 8.21
N VAL A 121 -15.90 -5.88 6.99
CA VAL A 121 -16.96 -4.99 6.50
C VAL A 121 -18.26 -5.22 7.26
N GLU A 122 -18.66 -6.47 7.46
CA GLU A 122 -19.86 -6.82 8.23
C GLU A 122 -19.75 -6.34 9.67
N GLY A 123 -18.62 -6.60 10.34
CA GLY A 123 -18.37 -6.15 11.72
C GLY A 123 -18.31 -4.62 11.84
N CYS A 124 -17.76 -3.90 10.88
CA CYS A 124 -17.78 -2.44 10.86
C CYS A 124 -19.22 -1.92 10.74
N LYS A 125 -20.04 -2.54 9.87
CA LYS A 125 -21.46 -2.21 9.74
C LYS A 125 -22.25 -2.48 11.02
N GLU A 126 -21.96 -3.56 11.72
CA GLU A 126 -22.58 -3.85 13.02
C GLU A 126 -22.22 -2.80 14.08
N ARG A 127 -20.97 -2.34 14.12
CA ARG A 127 -20.49 -1.34 15.10
C ARG A 127 -20.94 0.08 14.77
N TRP A 128 -20.90 0.47 13.50
CA TRP A 128 -20.99 1.87 13.07
C TRP A 128 -22.12 2.16 12.08
N GLY A 129 -22.77 1.13 11.51
CA GLY A 129 -23.74 1.27 10.43
C GLY A 129 -23.12 1.65 9.07
N LEU A 130 -21.80 1.55 8.91
CA LEU A 130 -21.01 2.01 7.77
C LEU A 130 -19.97 0.96 7.36
N THR A 131 -19.52 1.01 6.11
CA THR A 131 -18.29 0.31 5.71
C THR A 131 -17.06 0.99 6.31
N PRO A 132 -15.88 0.34 6.36
CA PRO A 132 -14.64 0.98 6.80
C PRO A 132 -14.37 2.28 6.04
N THR A 133 -14.47 2.28 4.71
CA THR A 133 -14.28 3.48 3.88
C THR A 133 -15.22 4.62 4.27
N GLN A 134 -16.51 4.32 4.45
CA GLN A 134 -17.52 5.32 4.82
C GLN A 134 -17.28 5.87 6.23
N LEU A 135 -16.80 5.05 7.13
CA LEU A 135 -16.42 5.49 8.48
C LEU A 135 -15.24 6.47 8.43
N MET A 136 -14.18 6.14 7.69
CA MET A 136 -13.01 7.03 7.53
C MET A 136 -13.40 8.37 6.91
N GLU A 137 -14.27 8.34 5.89
CA GLU A 137 -14.82 9.56 5.28
C GLU A 137 -15.62 10.39 6.29
N ARG A 138 -16.49 9.76 7.08
CA ARG A 138 -17.26 10.42 8.13
C ARG A 138 -16.38 11.08 9.20
N LEU A 139 -15.24 10.48 9.52
CA LEU A 139 -14.26 11.02 10.47
C LEU A 139 -13.35 12.11 9.85
N GLY A 140 -13.48 12.39 8.54
CA GLY A 140 -12.69 13.40 7.84
C GLY A 140 -11.26 12.97 7.49
N MET A 141 -10.91 11.67 7.65
CA MET A 141 -9.55 11.17 7.43
C MET A 141 -9.09 11.30 5.98
N PHE A 142 -10.01 11.24 5.02
CA PHE A 142 -9.69 11.29 3.59
C PHE A 142 -9.73 12.70 2.97
N GLN A 143 -9.85 13.73 3.80
CA GLN A 143 -9.88 15.12 3.32
C GLN A 143 -8.62 15.52 2.55
N TYR A 144 -7.47 14.96 2.91
CA TYR A 144 -6.16 15.25 2.29
C TYR A 144 -5.65 14.10 1.43
N GLY A 145 -6.54 13.18 1.03
CA GLY A 145 -6.18 12.01 0.23
C GLY A 145 -5.80 10.80 1.09
N GLY A 146 -5.04 9.90 0.49
CA GLY A 146 -4.65 8.61 1.10
C GLY A 146 -5.20 7.43 0.32
N GLY A 147 -5.54 6.37 1.02
CA GLY A 147 -6.09 5.19 0.36
C GLY A 147 -6.23 3.98 1.26
N GLY A 148 -6.46 2.86 0.62
CA GLY A 148 -6.63 1.58 1.29
C GLY A 148 -5.79 0.48 0.65
N TYR A 149 -5.27 -0.40 1.49
CA TYR A 149 -4.70 -1.66 1.05
C TYR A 149 -5.80 -2.71 0.94
N HIS A 150 -5.66 -3.65 0.01
CA HIS A 150 -6.57 -4.74 -0.36
C HIS A 150 -7.84 -4.29 -1.10
N CYS A 151 -8.71 -3.49 -0.50
CA CYS A 151 -9.93 -2.92 -1.10
C CYS A 151 -10.80 -3.96 -1.84
N ILE A 152 -11.08 -5.10 -1.20
CA ILE A 152 -11.74 -6.25 -1.84
C ILE A 152 -13.27 -6.16 -1.74
N TRP A 153 -13.78 -5.90 -0.53
CA TRP A 153 -15.21 -5.94 -0.20
C TRP A 153 -15.83 -4.55 -0.18
N MET A 154 -15.69 -3.85 -1.33
CA MET A 154 -16.15 -2.46 -1.52
C MET A 154 -17.61 -2.40 -1.96
N GLU A 155 -18.35 -1.40 -1.48
CA GLU A 155 -19.72 -1.07 -1.89
C GLU A 155 -19.75 0.14 -2.82
N ASP A 156 -20.90 0.42 -3.43
CA ASP A 156 -21.06 1.51 -4.41
C ASP A 156 -20.58 2.85 -3.88
N ARG A 157 -20.99 3.19 -2.66
CA ARG A 157 -20.60 4.45 -2.01
C ARG A 157 -19.10 4.55 -1.74
N ASP A 158 -18.41 3.43 -1.52
CA ASP A 158 -16.98 3.41 -1.29
C ASP A 158 -16.21 3.84 -2.56
N PHE A 159 -16.64 3.38 -3.73
CA PHE A 159 -16.04 3.82 -5.01
C PHE A 159 -16.27 5.30 -5.27
N GLU A 160 -17.43 5.84 -4.91
CA GLU A 160 -17.69 7.28 -5.02
C GLU A 160 -16.72 8.07 -4.12
N ILE A 161 -16.53 7.65 -2.87
CA ILE A 161 -15.59 8.27 -1.93
C ILE A 161 -14.17 8.23 -2.50
N PHE A 162 -13.71 7.06 -2.98
CA PHE A 162 -12.39 6.91 -3.56
C PHE A 162 -12.17 7.86 -4.75
N ARG A 163 -13.15 7.96 -5.65
CA ARG A 163 -13.09 8.88 -6.79
C ARG A 163 -13.08 10.35 -6.34
N ASP A 164 -14.03 10.74 -5.48
CA ASP A 164 -14.26 12.13 -5.11
C ASP A 164 -13.12 12.69 -4.25
N ARG A 165 -12.52 11.84 -3.40
CA ARG A 165 -11.35 12.16 -2.56
C ARG A 165 -10.01 11.89 -3.25
N LYS A 166 -10.02 11.38 -4.49
CA LYS A 166 -8.81 11.01 -5.25
C LYS A 166 -7.92 10.02 -4.49
N LEU A 167 -8.54 9.03 -3.84
CA LEU A 167 -7.84 8.00 -3.09
C LEU A 167 -7.19 6.98 -4.04
N THR A 168 -6.23 6.23 -3.51
CA THR A 168 -5.62 5.11 -4.21
C THR A 168 -6.04 3.79 -3.58
N ALA A 169 -6.42 2.82 -4.41
CA ALA A 169 -6.58 1.44 -3.97
C ALA A 169 -5.33 0.62 -4.32
N VAL A 170 -4.76 -0.04 -3.32
CA VAL A 170 -3.58 -0.91 -3.48
C VAL A 170 -4.01 -2.36 -3.36
N THR A 171 -3.86 -3.13 -4.43
CA THR A 171 -4.13 -4.58 -4.39
C THR A 171 -2.90 -5.36 -4.00
N ASN A 172 -3.07 -6.40 -3.17
CA ASN A 172 -2.02 -7.31 -2.72
C ASN A 172 -2.38 -8.75 -3.13
N PRO A 173 -2.29 -9.11 -4.42
CA PRO A 173 -2.93 -10.32 -4.95
C PRO A 173 -2.43 -11.60 -4.34
N SER A 174 -1.13 -11.77 -4.10
CA SER A 174 -0.58 -12.97 -3.45
C SER A 174 -1.08 -13.14 -2.02
N SER A 175 -1.08 -12.07 -1.24
CA SER A 175 -1.61 -12.06 0.13
C SER A 175 -3.10 -12.37 0.14
N ASN A 176 -3.87 -11.70 -0.71
CA ASN A 176 -5.31 -11.93 -0.85
C ASN A 176 -5.65 -13.39 -1.15
N LEU A 177 -4.83 -14.04 -1.99
CA LEU A 177 -4.97 -15.48 -2.28
C LEU A 177 -4.59 -16.35 -1.10
N LYS A 178 -3.43 -16.10 -0.49
CA LYS A 178 -2.92 -16.91 0.62
C LYS A 178 -3.83 -16.88 1.84
N LEU A 179 -4.39 -15.72 2.14
CA LEU A 179 -5.29 -15.50 3.27
C LEU A 179 -6.77 -15.77 2.93
N ALA A 180 -7.05 -16.09 1.66
CA ALA A 180 -8.41 -16.28 1.14
C ALA A 180 -9.32 -15.05 1.37
N SER A 181 -8.75 -13.85 1.35
CA SER A 181 -9.49 -12.60 1.55
C SER A 181 -10.44 -12.30 0.39
N GLY A 182 -10.07 -12.68 -0.84
CA GLY A 182 -10.86 -12.51 -2.05
C GLY A 182 -10.08 -11.87 -3.21
N ILE A 183 -10.78 -11.42 -4.24
CA ILE A 183 -10.19 -10.76 -5.42
C ILE A 183 -10.66 -9.31 -5.45
N CYS A 184 -9.72 -8.37 -5.48
CA CYS A 184 -10.01 -6.93 -5.58
C CYS A 184 -10.77 -6.60 -6.87
N PRO A 185 -11.83 -5.77 -6.84
CA PRO A 185 -12.64 -5.38 -8.00
C PRO A 185 -11.93 -4.32 -8.86
N LEU A 186 -10.74 -4.64 -9.36
CA LEU A 186 -9.84 -3.70 -10.04
C LEU A 186 -10.47 -3.02 -11.26
N LYS A 187 -11.25 -3.79 -12.06
CA LYS A 187 -11.94 -3.23 -13.24
C LYS A 187 -12.85 -2.07 -12.85
N ARG A 188 -13.55 -2.21 -11.73
CA ARG A 188 -14.46 -1.17 -11.26
C ARG A 188 -13.72 0.08 -10.80
N PHE A 189 -12.58 -0.06 -10.11
CA PHE A 189 -11.71 1.07 -9.77
C PHE A 189 -11.17 1.75 -11.02
N TYR A 190 -10.67 0.96 -11.98
CA TYR A 190 -10.13 1.43 -13.25
C TYR A 190 -11.16 2.23 -14.05
N ASP A 191 -12.38 1.70 -14.22
CA ASP A 191 -13.45 2.35 -14.96
C ASP A 191 -13.93 3.66 -14.31
N ASN A 192 -13.75 3.80 -12.99
CA ASN A 192 -14.04 5.03 -12.26
C ASN A 192 -12.86 6.02 -12.24
N GLY A 193 -11.75 5.73 -12.92
CA GLY A 193 -10.57 6.60 -12.98
C GLY A 193 -9.86 6.77 -11.63
N ILE A 194 -10.03 5.80 -10.72
CA ILE A 194 -9.39 5.79 -9.41
C ILE A 194 -7.95 5.28 -9.58
N ASN A 195 -6.99 5.96 -8.96
CA ASN A 195 -5.61 5.50 -8.99
C ASN A 195 -5.48 4.10 -8.36
N LEU A 196 -4.74 3.24 -9.04
CA LEU A 196 -4.50 1.86 -8.64
C LEU A 196 -3.00 1.61 -8.46
N ALA A 197 -2.65 0.81 -7.47
CA ALA A 197 -1.29 0.34 -7.26
C ALA A 197 -1.26 -1.14 -6.88
N ILE A 198 -0.09 -1.74 -6.99
CA ILE A 198 0.16 -3.14 -6.62
C ILE A 198 1.15 -3.15 -5.46
N GLY A 199 0.81 -3.90 -4.41
CA GLY A 199 1.69 -4.18 -3.28
C GLY A 199 1.95 -5.67 -3.14
N THR A 200 3.02 -6.01 -2.44
CA THR A 200 3.36 -7.41 -2.12
C THR A 200 2.73 -7.87 -0.81
N ASP A 201 2.35 -6.93 0.07
CA ASP A 201 2.15 -7.21 1.49
C ASP A 201 3.41 -7.80 2.14
N GLY A 202 3.37 -8.16 3.40
CA GLY A 202 4.53 -8.70 4.12
C GLY A 202 4.85 -10.15 3.75
N PRO A 203 6.13 -10.59 3.96
CA PRO A 203 6.55 -11.97 3.67
C PRO A 203 5.71 -13.04 4.41
N ALA A 204 5.14 -12.72 5.56
CA ALA A 204 4.29 -13.64 6.31
C ALA A 204 2.99 -13.99 5.56
N SER A 205 2.41 -13.04 4.83
CA SER A 205 1.17 -13.21 4.07
C SER A 205 1.41 -13.54 2.59
N ASN A 206 2.62 -13.31 2.04
CA ASN A 206 2.95 -13.53 0.63
C ASN A 206 3.98 -14.64 0.40
N ASN A 207 5.06 -14.70 1.17
CA ASN A 207 6.25 -15.54 0.97
C ASN A 207 7.21 -15.10 -0.15
N CYS A 208 6.93 -14.01 -0.87
CA CYS A 208 7.74 -13.57 -2.01
C CYS A 208 7.53 -12.07 -2.23
N LEU A 209 8.60 -11.30 -2.30
CA LEU A 209 8.57 -9.86 -2.55
C LEU A 209 8.94 -9.58 -4.01
N ASP A 210 8.08 -10.02 -4.96
CA ASP A 210 8.35 -10.01 -6.40
C ASP A 210 7.24 -9.29 -7.16
N MET A 211 7.53 -8.12 -7.72
CA MET A 211 6.55 -7.31 -8.44
C MET A 211 6.10 -7.96 -9.76
N PHE A 212 6.94 -8.72 -10.45
CA PHE A 212 6.54 -9.40 -11.68
C PHE A 212 5.49 -10.49 -11.41
N ARG A 213 5.67 -11.23 -10.30
CA ARG A 213 4.68 -12.19 -9.83
C ARG A 213 3.36 -11.50 -9.45
N GLU A 214 3.42 -10.38 -8.73
CA GLU A 214 2.23 -9.64 -8.37
C GLU A 214 1.49 -9.09 -9.59
N MET A 215 2.18 -8.57 -10.60
CA MET A 215 1.57 -8.14 -11.86
C MET A 215 0.89 -9.30 -12.61
N PHE A 216 1.52 -10.47 -12.66
CA PHE A 216 0.94 -11.67 -13.26
C PHE A 216 -0.36 -12.07 -12.56
N LEU A 217 -0.35 -12.15 -11.23
CA LEU A 217 -1.52 -12.51 -10.45
C LEU A 217 -2.63 -11.45 -10.55
N THR A 218 -2.28 -10.17 -10.50
CA THR A 218 -3.23 -9.06 -10.69
C THR A 218 -3.97 -9.21 -12.02
N THR A 219 -3.22 -9.47 -13.10
CA THR A 219 -3.79 -9.67 -14.43
C THR A 219 -4.73 -10.88 -14.48
N GLY A 220 -4.25 -12.03 -13.99
CA GLY A 220 -5.01 -13.29 -14.07
C GLY A 220 -6.28 -13.27 -13.22
N LEU A 221 -6.16 -12.80 -11.98
CA LEU A 221 -7.29 -12.74 -11.04
C LEU A 221 -8.36 -11.74 -11.48
N SER A 222 -7.96 -10.59 -12.03
CA SER A 222 -8.92 -9.63 -12.57
C SER A 222 -9.73 -10.24 -13.71
N LYS A 223 -9.09 -10.93 -14.66
CA LYS A 223 -9.78 -11.62 -15.77
C LYS A 223 -10.78 -12.68 -15.27
N VAL A 224 -10.38 -13.47 -14.29
CA VAL A 224 -11.25 -14.50 -13.71
C VAL A 224 -12.43 -13.87 -12.98
N ARG A 225 -12.19 -12.81 -12.20
CA ARG A 225 -13.27 -12.11 -11.49
C ARG A 225 -14.33 -11.55 -12.45
N GLU A 226 -13.88 -10.88 -13.51
CA GLU A 226 -14.77 -10.24 -14.48
C GLU A 226 -15.30 -11.20 -15.56
N MET A 227 -14.79 -12.43 -15.63
CA MET A 227 -15.05 -13.37 -16.73
C MET A 227 -14.78 -12.75 -18.11
N ASP A 228 -13.76 -11.87 -18.17
CA ASP A 228 -13.37 -11.11 -19.36
C ASP A 228 -11.85 -11.15 -19.54
N ALA A 229 -11.39 -11.71 -20.65
CA ALA A 229 -9.96 -11.79 -20.97
C ALA A 229 -9.31 -10.42 -21.28
N ALA A 230 -10.12 -9.40 -21.58
CA ALA A 230 -9.68 -8.05 -21.93
C ALA A 230 -9.98 -7.01 -20.82
N GLY A 231 -10.42 -7.46 -19.63
CA GLY A 231 -10.95 -6.59 -18.57
C GLY A 231 -10.04 -5.45 -18.12
N ILE A 232 -8.74 -5.68 -17.99
CA ILE A 232 -7.73 -4.65 -17.70
C ILE A 232 -6.55 -4.81 -18.65
N PRO A 233 -6.14 -3.76 -19.37
CA PRO A 233 -5.02 -3.84 -20.32
C PRO A 233 -3.66 -3.93 -19.60
N ALA A 234 -2.67 -4.53 -20.27
CA ALA A 234 -1.36 -4.81 -19.67
C ALA A 234 -0.58 -3.54 -19.29
N ASP A 235 -0.72 -2.45 -20.04
CA ASP A 235 -0.13 -1.16 -19.74
C ASP A 235 -0.70 -0.54 -18.45
N ALA A 236 -2.00 -0.75 -18.16
CA ALA A 236 -2.57 -0.33 -16.88
C ALA A 236 -1.98 -1.13 -15.71
N ILE A 237 -1.71 -2.43 -15.88
CA ILE A 237 -1.04 -3.24 -14.85
C ILE A 237 0.39 -2.76 -14.62
N LEU A 238 1.12 -2.45 -15.68
CA LEU A 238 2.47 -1.87 -15.58
C LEU A 238 2.43 -0.49 -14.91
N TYR A 239 1.44 0.34 -15.22
CA TYR A 239 1.23 1.61 -14.53
C TYR A 239 0.98 1.41 -13.03
N MET A 240 0.15 0.45 -12.63
CA MET A 240 -0.12 0.13 -11.21
C MET A 240 1.15 -0.25 -10.46
N ALA A 241 2.04 -1.02 -11.10
CA ALA A 241 3.31 -1.47 -10.52
C ALA A 241 4.41 -0.39 -10.49
N THR A 242 4.21 0.74 -11.16
CA THR A 242 5.21 1.81 -11.32
C THR A 242 4.63 3.16 -10.90
N ALA A 243 4.16 3.97 -11.82
CA ALA A 243 3.66 5.32 -11.56
C ALA A 243 2.47 5.35 -10.58
N GLY A 244 1.57 4.37 -10.65
CA GLY A 244 0.44 4.24 -9.73
C GLY A 244 0.89 4.08 -8.28
N GLY A 245 1.90 3.22 -8.04
CA GLY A 245 2.56 3.06 -6.73
C GLY A 245 3.28 4.33 -6.28
N ALA A 246 4.04 4.96 -7.19
CA ALA A 246 4.73 6.21 -6.88
C ALA A 246 3.75 7.33 -6.47
N HIS A 247 2.60 7.45 -7.17
CA HIS A 247 1.55 8.41 -6.80
C HIS A 247 0.91 8.09 -5.45
N ALA A 248 0.67 6.81 -5.14
CA ALA A 248 0.21 6.36 -3.82
C ALA A 248 1.15 6.84 -2.70
N MET A 249 2.44 6.70 -2.92
CA MET A 249 3.51 7.07 -2.00
C MET A 249 3.87 8.56 -2.02
N GLN A 250 3.22 9.38 -2.85
CA GLN A 250 3.56 10.79 -3.09
C GLN A 250 4.98 11.02 -3.64
N LEU A 251 5.57 10.03 -4.29
CA LEU A 251 6.91 10.07 -4.89
C LEU A 251 6.85 10.62 -6.33
N THR A 252 6.39 11.86 -6.46
CA THR A 252 6.18 12.50 -7.78
C THR A 252 7.47 12.87 -8.51
N ASP A 253 8.62 12.78 -7.87
CA ASP A 253 9.94 13.06 -8.43
C ASP A 253 10.65 11.81 -8.98
N CYS A 254 10.10 10.62 -8.79
CA CYS A 254 10.60 9.35 -9.33
C CYS A 254 9.51 8.46 -9.97
N ASP A 255 8.38 9.03 -10.35
CA ASP A 255 7.22 8.36 -10.92
C ASP A 255 7.41 7.92 -12.39
N ARG A 256 8.41 8.44 -13.09
CA ARG A 256 8.71 8.14 -14.49
C ARG A 256 10.13 8.53 -14.87
N LEU A 257 10.64 7.95 -15.96
CA LEU A 257 11.90 8.35 -16.56
C LEU A 257 11.71 9.63 -17.38
N ALA A 258 12.22 10.75 -16.87
CA ALA A 258 12.19 12.05 -17.53
C ALA A 258 13.32 12.94 -17.03
N ALA A 259 13.72 13.92 -17.83
CA ALA A 259 14.72 14.91 -17.43
C ALA A 259 14.27 15.65 -16.16
N GLY A 260 15.17 15.77 -15.18
CA GLY A 260 14.90 16.41 -13.89
C GLY A 260 14.21 15.51 -12.83
N LYS A 261 13.85 14.27 -13.18
CA LYS A 261 13.37 13.26 -12.24
C LYS A 261 14.52 12.46 -11.63
N LYS A 262 14.31 11.82 -10.51
CA LYS A 262 15.26 10.84 -9.93
C LYS A 262 15.31 9.59 -10.81
N ALA A 263 16.48 8.96 -10.88
CA ALA A 263 16.73 7.79 -11.72
C ALA A 263 16.50 6.47 -10.96
N ASP A 264 15.32 6.30 -10.40
CA ASP A 264 14.88 5.02 -9.86
C ASP A 264 14.39 4.18 -11.04
N LEU A 265 15.19 3.20 -11.46
CA LEU A 265 14.95 2.44 -12.70
C LEU A 265 15.29 0.97 -12.55
N VAL A 266 14.61 0.13 -13.32
CA VAL A 266 14.87 -1.31 -13.46
C VAL A 266 15.33 -1.59 -14.88
N MET A 267 16.43 -2.35 -15.03
CA MET A 267 16.87 -2.90 -16.32
C MET A 267 16.48 -4.36 -16.42
N ILE A 268 15.86 -4.74 -17.54
CA ILE A 268 15.43 -6.12 -17.81
C ILE A 268 16.23 -6.65 -18.99
N ASP A 269 16.90 -7.79 -18.80
CA ASP A 269 17.57 -8.50 -19.92
C ASP A 269 16.53 -9.28 -20.73
N LEU A 270 16.22 -8.80 -21.92
CA LEU A 270 15.25 -9.44 -22.84
C LEU A 270 15.79 -10.71 -23.53
N HIS A 271 17.09 -11.00 -23.42
CA HIS A 271 17.69 -12.20 -24.06
C HIS A 271 17.55 -13.48 -23.23
N GLN A 272 16.81 -13.41 -22.12
CA GLN A 272 16.53 -14.59 -21.29
C GLN A 272 15.47 -15.50 -21.95
N PRO A 273 15.55 -16.84 -21.77
CA PRO A 273 14.59 -17.78 -22.40
C PRO A 273 13.12 -17.50 -22.09
N ASN A 274 12.82 -17.03 -20.87
CA ASN A 274 11.44 -16.69 -20.43
C ASN A 274 10.92 -15.36 -21.02
N MET A 275 11.79 -14.60 -21.70
CA MET A 275 11.42 -13.36 -22.40
C MET A 275 11.21 -13.58 -23.91
N GLN A 276 11.30 -14.82 -24.39
CA GLN A 276 11.16 -15.15 -25.80
C GLN A 276 9.79 -15.82 -26.07
N PRO A 277 9.21 -15.60 -27.30
CA PRO A 277 9.69 -14.73 -28.37
C PRO A 277 9.39 -13.25 -28.11
N GLU A 278 10.27 -12.36 -28.57
CA GLU A 278 10.06 -10.92 -28.58
C GLU A 278 9.11 -10.55 -29.73
N ASN A 279 7.81 -10.52 -29.47
CA ASN A 279 6.80 -10.35 -30.52
C ASN A 279 6.20 -8.94 -30.62
N ASN A 280 6.61 -8.00 -29.77
CA ASN A 280 6.17 -6.61 -29.82
C ASN A 280 7.24 -5.66 -29.29
#